data_e1b09d4b2ea846914c1937f3087ef544
#
_entry.id   e1b09d4b2ea846914c1937f3087ef544
#
_cell.length_a   1.000
_cell.length_b   1.000
_cell.length_c   1.000
_cell.angle_alpha   90.00
_cell.angle_beta   90.00
_cell.angle_gamma   90.00
#
_symmetry.space_group_name_H-M   'P 1'
#
loop_
_entity.id
_entity.type
_entity.pdbx_description
1 polymer ?
#
loop_
_entity_poly.entity_id
_entity_poly.type
_entity_poly.pdbx_seq_one_letter_code
_entity_poly.pdbx_strand_id
1 'polypeptide(L)'
;MPAQEQELFGLPQVLINFRTIGTTAIKRSAMGIVAMILHNEEKDEIKNYTIRDVSDIPETGLTADNVDLIKKCLLGTPLRILVYTLPMSTVDGATHTQANVLRMLANIKWNWLCAPTATTQEQQDLASWIKTQRPTKRKTFKAVLAEQDADHEGIVNFCTNDIKVQTDTDVLGNPVYTIYTAVQYTARIAGILAGLALDRSATYFKLTEVESVEVYEDIDTLIDKGEMLLIDEQDGDGVKIARACNSLTTFTTDKGEEFRKIKIIESMDMIRDDIRDTFKKYYVGKVINDYNHKMLFVSAVLVYFSEIKGNVLDADADNTVDINEQYQSNYAKLHGDDPTTMSAMEIRQYNTGDTVALAGSIRLVDAMENLTIDFTL
;
A
#
# COMPACT_ATOMS: atom_id res chain seq x y z
N MET A 1 30.58 32.98 -5.46
CA MET A 1 30.35 33.01 -6.91
C MET A 1 30.71 31.65 -7.44
N PRO A 2 29.79 30.86 -8.02
CA PRO A 2 30.18 29.62 -8.65
C PRO A 2 30.90 29.92 -9.95
N ALA A 3 31.98 29.19 -10.20
CA ALA A 3 32.82 29.30 -11.40
C ALA A 3 31.95 29.02 -12.64
N GLN A 4 32.02 29.92 -13.62
CA GLN A 4 31.48 29.67 -14.96
C GLN A 4 32.36 28.62 -15.62
N GLU A 5 31.82 27.43 -15.86
CA GLU A 5 32.45 26.48 -16.76
C GLU A 5 32.42 27.07 -18.18
N GLN A 6 33.60 27.23 -18.78
CA GLN A 6 33.76 27.60 -20.18
C GLN A 6 33.15 26.49 -21.03
N GLU A 7 32.10 26.80 -21.80
CA GLU A 7 31.60 25.92 -22.86
C GLU A 7 32.71 25.72 -23.90
N LEU A 8 33.29 24.56 -23.92
CA LEU A 8 34.14 24.12 -25.01
C LEU A 8 33.28 23.88 -26.24
N PHE A 9 33.62 24.55 -27.36
CA PHE A 9 32.96 24.37 -28.65
C PHE A 9 33.27 22.96 -29.18
N GLY A 10 32.48 21.98 -28.75
CA GLY A 10 32.61 20.57 -29.10
C GLY A 10 31.35 20.07 -29.85
N LEU A 11 31.28 18.78 -30.11
CA LEU A 11 30.09 18.13 -30.69
C LEU A 11 28.85 18.44 -29.85
N PRO A 12 27.65 18.58 -30.48
CA PRO A 12 26.42 18.86 -29.77
C PRO A 12 26.23 17.83 -28.64
N GLN A 13 26.23 18.30 -27.39
CA GLN A 13 25.94 17.48 -26.21
C GLN A 13 24.49 17.68 -25.82
N VAL A 14 23.71 16.61 -25.81
CA VAL A 14 22.38 16.64 -25.21
C VAL A 14 22.55 16.28 -23.72
N LEU A 15 22.66 17.27 -22.87
CA LEU A 15 22.63 17.12 -21.42
C LEU A 15 21.15 17.00 -21.01
N ILE A 16 20.67 15.78 -20.82
CA ILE A 16 19.37 15.54 -20.21
C ILE A 16 19.62 15.39 -18.72
N ASN A 17 19.45 16.47 -17.97
CA ASN A 17 19.44 16.44 -16.53
C ASN A 17 18.06 15.91 -16.08
N PHE A 18 17.94 14.60 -15.85
CA PHE A 18 16.86 14.08 -15.05
C PHE A 18 17.08 14.55 -13.61
N ARG A 19 16.34 15.55 -13.17
CA ARG A 19 16.26 15.85 -11.75
C ARG A 19 15.49 14.70 -11.11
N THR A 20 16.21 13.88 -10.41
CA THR A 20 15.72 12.74 -9.63
C THR A 20 14.64 13.22 -8.67
N ILE A 21 13.41 12.77 -8.88
CA ILE A 21 12.35 12.80 -7.85
C ILE A 21 12.56 11.60 -6.89
N GLY A 22 13.66 10.91 -7.04
CA GLY A 22 14.02 9.67 -6.35
C GLY A 22 14.22 9.77 -4.83
N THR A 23 14.36 10.96 -4.27
CA THR A 23 14.45 11.10 -2.80
C THR A 23 13.12 10.85 -2.09
N THR A 24 12.01 10.79 -2.79
CA THR A 24 10.69 10.56 -2.21
C THR A 24 10.30 9.08 -2.17
N ALA A 25 10.76 8.24 -3.09
CA ALA A 25 10.48 6.81 -3.09
C ALA A 25 11.12 6.07 -1.89
N ILE A 26 12.30 6.52 -1.47
CA ILE A 26 13.09 5.90 -0.39
C ILE A 26 12.46 6.11 1.00
N LYS A 27 11.56 7.08 1.16
CA LYS A 27 10.89 7.38 2.44
C LYS A 27 9.41 7.02 2.39
N ARG A 28 9.08 5.77 2.17
CA ARG A 28 7.69 5.34 2.15
C ARG A 28 6.97 5.52 3.49
N SER A 29 7.64 5.34 4.62
CA SER A 29 7.09 5.64 5.94
C SER A 29 6.56 7.08 6.03
N ALA A 30 7.21 8.03 5.31
CA ALA A 30 6.73 9.40 5.17
C ALA A 30 5.63 9.56 4.08
N MET A 31 5.25 8.50 3.34
CA MET A 31 4.25 8.53 2.28
C MET A 31 3.00 7.68 2.57
N GLY A 32 2.99 6.93 3.66
CA GLY A 32 1.86 6.10 4.07
C GLY A 32 0.66 6.96 4.50
N ILE A 33 -0.39 6.96 3.70
CA ILE A 33 -1.63 7.72 3.98
C ILE A 33 -2.72 6.72 4.35
N VAL A 34 -3.30 6.91 5.54
CA VAL A 34 -4.46 6.13 5.98
C VAL A 34 -5.74 6.90 5.67
N ALA A 35 -6.72 6.25 5.05
CA ALA A 35 -8.10 6.71 5.00
C ALA A 35 -8.87 6.01 6.13
N MET A 36 -9.51 6.77 6.99
CA MET A 36 -10.27 6.24 8.13
C MET A 36 -11.71 6.70 8.05
N ILE A 37 -12.65 5.76 8.14
CA ILE A 37 -14.09 6.04 8.16
C ILE A 37 -14.63 5.75 9.56
N LEU A 38 -15.32 6.73 10.15
CA LEU A 38 -15.83 6.67 11.53
C LEU A 38 -17.31 7.06 11.58
N HIS A 39 -18.13 6.32 12.28
CA HIS A 39 -19.45 6.77 12.71
C HIS A 39 -19.30 7.74 13.87
N ASN A 40 -19.74 8.99 13.71
CA ASN A 40 -19.51 10.05 14.67
C ASN A 40 -20.62 11.09 14.72
N GLU A 41 -21.25 11.39 13.58
CA GLU A 41 -22.14 12.55 13.48
C GLU A 41 -23.53 12.24 14.05
N GLU A 42 -24.06 13.14 14.88
CA GLU A 42 -25.42 13.08 15.41
C GLU A 42 -26.47 13.52 14.38
N LYS A 43 -26.05 14.07 13.24
CA LYS A 43 -26.87 14.52 12.12
C LYS A 43 -26.48 13.78 10.85
N ASP A 44 -27.38 13.82 9.85
CA ASP A 44 -27.12 13.25 8.53
C ASP A 44 -26.15 14.15 7.75
N GLU A 45 -24.86 14.09 8.09
CA GLU A 45 -23.79 14.84 7.44
C GLU A 45 -22.50 14.03 7.36
N ILE A 46 -21.60 14.44 6.46
CA ILE A 46 -20.22 13.93 6.36
C ILE A 46 -19.25 15.06 6.63
N LYS A 47 -18.33 14.85 7.56
CA LYS A 47 -17.18 15.75 7.77
C LYS A 47 -15.89 15.05 7.41
N ASN A 48 -14.85 15.83 7.17
CA ASN A 48 -13.52 15.29 6.92
C ASN A 48 -12.44 16.10 7.65
N TYR A 49 -11.41 15.39 8.10
CA TYR A 49 -10.25 15.95 8.78
C TYR A 49 -8.98 15.37 8.20
N THR A 50 -7.92 16.16 8.16
CA THR A 50 -6.58 15.67 7.81
C THR A 50 -5.69 15.81 9.04
N ILE A 51 -5.25 14.67 9.58
CA ILE A 51 -4.52 14.56 10.83
C ILE A 51 -3.13 14.04 10.54
N ARG A 52 -2.09 14.75 10.96
CA ARG A 52 -0.67 14.39 10.83
C ARG A 52 -0.08 14.00 12.17
N ASP A 53 -0.53 14.66 13.21
CA ASP A 53 -0.14 14.40 14.58
C ASP A 53 -1.31 14.66 15.55
N VAL A 54 -1.08 14.42 16.83
CA VAL A 54 -2.13 14.55 17.86
C VAL A 54 -2.68 15.98 17.95
N SER A 55 -1.90 17.01 17.62
CA SER A 55 -2.34 18.41 17.69
C SER A 55 -3.33 18.78 16.57
N ASP A 56 -3.38 18.02 15.49
CA ASP A 56 -4.35 18.19 14.40
C ASP A 56 -5.74 17.62 14.75
N ILE A 57 -5.87 16.87 15.86
CA ILE A 57 -7.15 16.31 16.28
C ILE A 57 -8.01 17.46 16.84
N PRO A 58 -9.22 17.69 16.30
CA PRO A 58 -10.07 18.78 16.78
C PRO A 58 -10.49 18.55 18.25
N GLU A 59 -10.45 19.61 19.04
CA GLU A 59 -10.85 19.59 20.45
C GLU A 59 -12.34 19.24 20.66
N THR A 60 -13.15 19.52 19.66
CA THR A 60 -14.60 19.27 19.66
C THR A 60 -15.06 18.66 18.35
N GLY A 61 -16.20 17.96 18.38
CA GLY A 61 -16.82 17.40 17.17
C GLY A 61 -16.42 15.96 16.84
N LEU A 62 -15.58 15.34 17.68
CA LEU A 62 -15.33 13.89 17.66
C LEU A 62 -15.67 13.30 19.04
N THR A 63 -16.19 12.08 19.05
CA THR A 63 -16.40 11.34 20.31
C THR A 63 -15.05 10.94 20.92
N ALA A 64 -15.00 10.72 22.21
CA ALA A 64 -13.77 10.29 22.91
C ALA A 64 -13.22 8.97 22.33
N ASP A 65 -14.11 8.03 22.01
CA ASP A 65 -13.74 6.75 21.40
C ASP A 65 -13.12 6.94 20.02
N ASN A 66 -13.68 7.81 19.19
CA ASN A 66 -13.12 8.11 17.86
C ASN A 66 -11.77 8.82 17.95
N VAL A 67 -11.59 9.71 18.92
CA VAL A 67 -10.28 10.34 19.21
C VAL A 67 -9.25 9.28 19.60
N ASP A 68 -9.63 8.31 20.43
CA ASP A 68 -8.73 7.21 20.81
C ASP A 68 -8.34 6.35 19.59
N LEU A 69 -9.29 5.96 18.76
CA LEU A 69 -9.02 5.20 17.52
C LEU A 69 -8.06 5.94 16.57
N ILE A 70 -8.20 7.26 16.44
CA ILE A 70 -7.28 8.09 15.67
C ILE A 70 -5.88 8.07 16.29
N LYS A 71 -5.78 8.21 17.63
CA LYS A 71 -4.51 8.12 18.35
C LYS A 71 -3.85 6.75 18.19
N LYS A 72 -4.61 5.64 18.22
CA LYS A 72 -4.10 4.30 17.95
C LYS A 72 -3.50 4.21 16.55
N CYS A 73 -4.14 4.78 15.55
CA CYS A 73 -3.58 4.83 14.20
C CYS A 73 -2.27 5.65 14.14
N LEU A 74 -2.21 6.81 14.81
CA LEU A 74 -1.02 7.67 14.87
C LEU A 74 0.18 6.98 15.51
N LEU A 75 -0.01 6.04 16.44
CA LEU A 75 1.09 5.24 17.01
C LEU A 75 1.88 4.45 15.95
N GLY A 76 1.28 4.17 14.79
CA GLY A 76 1.95 3.56 13.65
C GLY A 76 2.78 4.53 12.82
N THR A 77 2.77 5.81 13.15
CA THR A 77 3.52 6.88 12.44
C THR A 77 3.21 7.00 10.94
N PRO A 78 1.92 6.96 10.53
CA PRO A 78 1.58 7.24 9.14
C PRO A 78 1.93 8.68 8.79
N LEU A 79 2.12 8.99 7.50
CA LEU A 79 2.36 10.36 7.04
C LEU A 79 1.19 11.29 7.42
N ARG A 80 -0.01 10.80 7.29
CA ARG A 80 -1.26 11.47 7.67
C ARG A 80 -2.44 10.50 7.65
N ILE A 81 -3.49 10.87 8.38
CA ILE A 81 -4.77 10.18 8.37
C ILE A 81 -5.82 11.11 7.74
N LEU A 82 -6.54 10.60 6.76
CA LEU A 82 -7.71 11.26 6.16
C LEU A 82 -8.95 10.68 6.85
N VAL A 83 -9.45 11.36 7.85
CA VAL A 83 -10.62 10.92 8.62
C VAL A 83 -11.88 11.44 7.94
N TYR A 84 -12.83 10.56 7.69
CA TYR A 84 -14.18 10.87 7.23
C TYR A 84 -15.17 10.38 8.27
N THR A 85 -16.05 11.28 8.72
CA THR A 85 -17.10 10.92 9.69
C THR A 85 -18.43 10.74 8.97
N LEU A 86 -19.20 9.80 9.45
CA LEU A 86 -20.53 9.41 9.00
C LEU A 86 -21.56 9.62 10.11
N PRO A 87 -22.87 9.70 9.78
CA PRO A 87 -23.92 9.64 10.77
C PRO A 87 -23.78 8.40 11.66
N MET A 88 -24.07 8.54 12.95
CA MET A 88 -24.19 7.41 13.86
C MET A 88 -25.38 6.52 13.46
N SER A 89 -25.35 5.25 13.82
CA SER A 89 -26.45 4.31 13.59
C SER A 89 -27.76 4.73 14.25
N THR A 90 -27.71 5.65 15.22
CA THR A 90 -28.87 6.25 15.90
C THR A 90 -29.58 7.33 15.08
N VAL A 91 -28.96 7.80 13.97
CA VAL A 91 -29.58 8.79 13.07
C VAL A 91 -30.53 8.09 12.12
N ASP A 92 -31.82 8.20 12.41
CA ASP A 92 -32.88 7.57 11.60
C ASP A 92 -33.00 8.22 10.22
N GLY A 93 -33.17 7.39 9.18
CA GLY A 93 -33.31 7.84 7.81
C GLY A 93 -32.09 8.54 7.21
N ALA A 94 -30.90 8.34 7.74
CA ALA A 94 -29.66 8.93 7.22
C ALA A 94 -29.44 8.57 5.75
N THR A 95 -29.15 9.57 4.93
CA THR A 95 -28.89 9.43 3.49
C THR A 95 -27.39 9.43 3.16
N HIS A 96 -26.56 10.00 4.05
CA HIS A 96 -25.11 9.97 3.95
C HIS A 96 -24.58 8.64 4.49
N THR A 97 -24.06 7.84 3.58
CA THR A 97 -23.61 6.47 3.83
C THR A 97 -22.13 6.31 3.51
N GLN A 98 -21.56 5.17 3.89
CA GLN A 98 -20.20 4.78 3.53
C GLN A 98 -19.96 4.88 2.00
N ALA A 99 -20.93 4.56 1.16
CA ALA A 99 -20.82 4.67 -0.29
C ALA A 99 -20.55 6.12 -0.78
N ASN A 100 -21.04 7.11 -0.06
CA ASN A 100 -20.76 8.52 -0.35
C ASN A 100 -19.28 8.85 -0.08
N VAL A 101 -18.74 8.40 1.05
CA VAL A 101 -17.32 8.57 1.41
C VAL A 101 -16.44 7.82 0.40
N LEU A 102 -16.78 6.60 0.02
CA LEU A 102 -16.01 5.83 -0.97
C LEU A 102 -15.92 6.53 -2.33
N ARG A 103 -16.99 7.24 -2.75
CA ARG A 103 -16.94 8.08 -3.96
C ARG A 103 -15.97 9.24 -3.84
N MET A 104 -15.83 9.84 -2.65
CA MET A 104 -14.84 10.89 -2.39
C MET A 104 -13.43 10.29 -2.40
N LEU A 105 -13.22 9.19 -1.67
CA LEU A 105 -11.95 8.48 -1.55
C LEU A 105 -11.43 7.93 -2.89
N ALA A 106 -12.31 7.57 -3.82
CA ALA A 106 -11.92 7.09 -5.15
C ALA A 106 -11.07 8.08 -5.96
N ASN A 107 -11.16 9.38 -5.67
CA ASN A 107 -10.52 10.45 -6.43
C ASN A 107 -9.28 11.05 -5.78
N ILE A 108 -8.93 10.63 -4.57
CA ILE A 108 -7.76 11.12 -3.83
C ILE A 108 -6.73 10.02 -3.64
N LYS A 109 -5.49 10.40 -3.30
CA LYS A 109 -4.39 9.46 -3.06
C LYS A 109 -4.36 9.07 -1.58
N TRP A 110 -4.40 7.77 -1.33
CA TRP A 110 -4.17 7.15 -0.04
C TRP A 110 -3.68 5.70 -0.26
N ASN A 111 -3.19 5.05 0.79
CA ASN A 111 -2.58 3.72 0.70
C ASN A 111 -3.41 2.66 1.42
N TRP A 112 -3.78 2.91 2.67
CA TRP A 112 -4.51 1.99 3.52
C TRP A 112 -5.85 2.57 3.96
N LEU A 113 -6.88 1.76 4.00
CA LEU A 113 -8.20 2.12 4.51
C LEU A 113 -8.51 1.28 5.72
N CYS A 114 -9.13 1.88 6.75
CA CYS A 114 -9.75 1.20 7.86
C CYS A 114 -11.08 1.86 8.22
N ALA A 115 -11.96 1.09 8.83
CA ALA A 115 -13.26 1.57 9.31
C ALA A 115 -13.56 0.96 10.69
N PRO A 116 -12.90 1.48 11.74
CA PRO A 116 -12.91 0.85 13.07
C PRO A 116 -14.25 0.95 13.83
N THR A 117 -15.23 1.62 13.27
CA THR A 117 -16.61 1.71 13.81
C THR A 117 -17.65 1.09 12.87
N ALA A 118 -17.19 0.46 11.77
CA ALA A 118 -18.09 -0.09 10.77
C ALA A 118 -18.78 -1.38 11.25
N THR A 119 -19.99 -1.57 10.80
CA THR A 119 -20.75 -2.82 10.97
C THR A 119 -20.15 -3.93 10.09
N THR A 120 -20.50 -5.17 10.37
CA THR A 120 -20.08 -6.32 9.55
C THR A 120 -20.47 -6.14 8.08
N GLN A 121 -21.67 -5.63 7.79
CA GLN A 121 -22.10 -5.37 6.40
C GLN A 121 -21.24 -4.30 5.73
N GLU A 122 -20.92 -3.23 6.42
CA GLU A 122 -20.05 -2.18 5.90
C GLU A 122 -18.61 -2.68 5.65
N GLN A 123 -18.09 -3.58 6.49
CA GLN A 123 -16.81 -4.25 6.24
C GLN A 123 -16.86 -5.08 4.94
N GLN A 124 -17.93 -5.83 4.70
CA GLN A 124 -18.14 -6.59 3.46
C GLN A 124 -18.24 -5.70 2.22
N ASP A 125 -18.94 -4.57 2.34
CA ASP A 125 -19.08 -3.59 1.27
C ASP A 125 -17.72 -2.95 0.93
N LEU A 126 -16.88 -2.65 1.95
CA LEU A 126 -15.51 -2.19 1.77
C LEU A 126 -14.65 -3.22 1.03
N ALA A 127 -14.73 -4.50 1.44
CA ALA A 127 -14.00 -5.57 0.77
C ALA A 127 -14.39 -5.65 -0.72
N SER A 128 -15.66 -5.64 -1.01
CA SER A 128 -16.20 -5.67 -2.37
C SER A 128 -15.76 -4.47 -3.21
N TRP A 129 -15.74 -3.28 -2.59
CA TRP A 129 -15.29 -2.06 -3.24
C TRP A 129 -13.80 -2.11 -3.58
N ILE A 130 -12.92 -2.52 -2.66
CA ILE A 130 -11.48 -2.68 -2.89
C ILE A 130 -11.23 -3.68 -4.02
N LYS A 131 -11.91 -4.84 -4.00
CA LYS A 131 -11.83 -5.88 -5.04
C LYS A 131 -12.20 -5.33 -6.44
N THR A 132 -13.05 -4.32 -6.51
CA THR A 132 -13.42 -3.66 -7.76
C THR A 132 -12.42 -2.57 -8.17
N GLN A 133 -11.91 -1.77 -7.22
CA GLN A 133 -11.04 -0.63 -7.53
C GLN A 133 -9.69 -1.06 -8.09
N ARG A 134 -9.11 -2.14 -7.58
CA ARG A 134 -7.78 -2.59 -7.99
C ARG A 134 -7.73 -3.04 -9.46
N PRO A 135 -8.52 -4.02 -9.93
CA PRO A 135 -8.46 -4.47 -11.31
C PRO A 135 -9.13 -3.50 -12.29
N THR A 136 -10.30 -2.95 -11.96
CA THR A 136 -11.11 -2.15 -12.90
C THR A 136 -10.60 -0.72 -13.05
N LYS A 137 -10.23 -0.08 -11.94
CA LYS A 137 -9.77 1.31 -11.92
C LYS A 137 -8.26 1.43 -11.79
N ARG A 138 -7.55 0.30 -11.73
CA ARG A 138 -6.09 0.20 -11.61
C ARG A 138 -5.55 1.02 -10.43
N LYS A 139 -6.31 1.06 -9.33
CA LYS A 139 -5.90 1.70 -8.08
C LYS A 139 -5.05 0.74 -7.25
N THR A 140 -4.21 1.28 -6.40
CA THR A 140 -3.35 0.56 -5.46
C THR A 140 -3.91 0.63 -4.04
N PHE A 141 -5.22 0.76 -3.93
CA PHE A 141 -5.93 0.85 -2.67
C PHE A 141 -5.88 -0.47 -1.90
N LYS A 142 -5.62 -0.39 -0.60
CA LYS A 142 -5.59 -1.53 0.31
C LYS A 142 -6.44 -1.22 1.54
N ALA A 143 -6.93 -2.25 2.21
CA ALA A 143 -7.71 -2.08 3.42
C ALA A 143 -7.29 -3.08 4.50
N VAL A 144 -7.38 -2.64 5.75
CA VAL A 144 -7.39 -3.52 6.93
C VAL A 144 -8.82 -3.63 7.39
N LEU A 145 -9.39 -4.81 7.26
CA LEU A 145 -10.77 -5.12 7.62
C LEU A 145 -10.79 -6.23 8.67
N ALA A 146 -11.78 -6.21 9.52
CA ALA A 146 -11.92 -7.22 10.55
C ALA A 146 -12.78 -8.38 10.07
N GLU A 147 -12.28 -9.60 10.27
CA GLU A 147 -13.04 -10.84 10.03
C GLU A 147 -13.63 -10.93 8.62
N GLN A 148 -12.85 -10.49 7.61
CA GLN A 148 -13.25 -10.52 6.21
C GLN A 148 -12.36 -11.48 5.42
N ASP A 149 -12.84 -12.71 5.23
CA ASP A 149 -12.24 -13.69 4.33
C ASP A 149 -12.53 -13.29 2.88
N ALA A 150 -11.72 -12.35 2.38
CA ALA A 150 -11.95 -11.71 1.08
C ALA A 150 -11.24 -12.40 -0.08
N ASP A 151 -10.28 -13.28 0.17
CA ASP A 151 -9.39 -13.91 -0.82
C ASP A 151 -8.83 -12.89 -1.82
N HIS A 152 -8.10 -11.88 -1.30
CA HIS A 152 -7.63 -10.79 -2.14
C HIS A 152 -6.37 -10.10 -1.58
N GLU A 153 -5.36 -9.87 -2.45
CA GLU A 153 -4.06 -9.30 -2.09
C GLU A 153 -4.10 -7.86 -1.53
N GLY A 154 -5.16 -7.13 -1.79
CA GLY A 154 -5.34 -5.75 -1.30
C GLY A 154 -6.10 -5.65 0.02
N ILE A 155 -6.43 -6.76 0.67
CA ILE A 155 -7.23 -6.78 1.90
C ILE A 155 -6.50 -7.59 2.95
N VAL A 156 -6.27 -6.99 4.10
CA VAL A 156 -5.79 -7.66 5.30
C VAL A 156 -7.01 -8.05 6.12
N ASN A 157 -7.13 -9.35 6.40
CA ASN A 157 -8.17 -9.92 7.25
C ASN A 157 -7.65 -9.99 8.69
N PHE A 158 -7.96 -8.98 9.50
CA PHE A 158 -7.52 -8.91 10.89
C PHE A 158 -8.55 -9.57 11.81
N CYS A 159 -8.14 -10.61 12.55
CA CYS A 159 -9.08 -11.50 13.27
C CYS A 159 -8.89 -11.56 14.78
N THR A 160 -7.96 -10.79 15.39
CA THR A 160 -7.75 -10.82 16.84
C THR A 160 -8.77 -9.97 17.58
N ASN A 161 -9.45 -10.56 18.54
CA ASN A 161 -10.34 -9.91 19.49
C ASN A 161 -9.72 -9.88 20.90
N ASP A 162 -10.45 -9.34 21.87
CA ASP A 162 -10.05 -9.25 23.29
C ASP A 162 -8.67 -8.61 23.49
N ILE A 163 -8.35 -7.60 22.68
CA ILE A 163 -7.07 -6.89 22.73
C ILE A 163 -7.05 -5.96 23.92
N LYS A 164 -6.35 -6.35 24.98
CA LYS A 164 -6.25 -5.61 26.23
C LYS A 164 -5.09 -4.62 26.18
N VAL A 165 -5.41 -3.34 26.25
CA VAL A 165 -4.42 -2.26 26.17
C VAL A 165 -4.47 -1.42 27.44
N GLN A 166 -3.30 -1.12 28.02
CA GLN A 166 -3.22 -0.16 29.11
C GLN A 166 -3.44 1.25 28.55
N THR A 167 -4.49 1.91 29.00
CA THR A 167 -4.89 3.25 28.52
C THR A 167 -4.64 4.35 29.53
N ASP A 168 -4.59 4.02 30.82
CA ASP A 168 -4.40 4.99 31.89
C ASP A 168 -3.83 4.33 33.15
N THR A 169 -3.65 5.12 34.20
CA THR A 169 -3.30 4.68 35.54
C THR A 169 -4.22 5.39 36.52
N ASP A 170 -4.88 4.64 37.40
CA ASP A 170 -5.80 5.21 38.38
C ASP A 170 -5.07 6.04 39.44
N VAL A 171 -5.84 6.74 40.28
CA VAL A 171 -5.32 7.61 41.37
C VAL A 171 -4.50 6.85 42.43
N LEU A 172 -4.60 5.53 42.46
CA LEU A 172 -3.86 4.63 43.35
C LEU A 172 -2.61 4.03 42.70
N GLY A 173 -2.36 4.34 41.41
CA GLY A 173 -1.23 3.81 40.63
C GLY A 173 -1.51 2.47 39.98
N ASN A 174 -2.75 1.98 39.94
CA ASN A 174 -3.08 0.73 39.24
C ASN A 174 -3.34 1.01 37.75
N PRO A 175 -2.92 0.09 36.84
CA PRO A 175 -3.18 0.22 35.42
C PRO A 175 -4.67 0.11 35.11
N VAL A 176 -5.17 1.01 34.27
CA VAL A 176 -6.52 0.97 33.68
C VAL A 176 -6.42 0.42 32.27
N TYR A 177 -7.26 -0.55 31.93
CA TYR A 177 -7.24 -1.23 30.66
C TYR A 177 -8.52 -0.99 29.87
N THR A 178 -8.35 -0.89 28.54
CA THR A 178 -9.44 -0.94 27.57
C THR A 178 -9.30 -2.19 26.73
N ILE A 179 -10.41 -2.89 26.47
CA ILE A 179 -10.45 -4.05 25.59
C ILE A 179 -10.98 -3.62 24.23
N TYR A 180 -10.20 -3.88 23.18
CA TYR A 180 -10.57 -3.56 21.82
C TYR A 180 -10.99 -4.83 21.06
N THR A 181 -11.99 -4.66 20.19
CA THR A 181 -12.39 -5.68 19.22
C THR A 181 -11.48 -5.62 17.99
N ALA A 182 -11.52 -6.69 17.17
CA ALA A 182 -10.81 -6.73 15.88
C ALA A 182 -11.16 -5.51 15.01
N VAL A 183 -12.44 -5.13 14.92
CA VAL A 183 -12.89 -3.98 14.14
C VAL A 183 -12.24 -2.68 14.60
N GLN A 184 -12.25 -2.41 15.89
CA GLN A 184 -11.67 -1.20 16.47
C GLN A 184 -10.15 -1.14 16.25
N TYR A 185 -9.48 -2.29 16.39
CA TYR A 185 -8.01 -2.35 16.29
C TYR A 185 -7.49 -2.30 14.86
N THR A 186 -8.36 -2.41 13.84
CA THR A 186 -8.00 -2.16 12.43
C THR A 186 -7.33 -0.79 12.24
N ALA A 187 -7.70 0.22 13.05
CA ALA A 187 -7.07 1.54 13.05
C ALA A 187 -5.57 1.46 13.37
N ARG A 188 -5.20 0.69 14.40
CA ARG A 188 -3.81 0.51 14.83
C ARG A 188 -3.00 -0.23 13.78
N ILE A 189 -3.55 -1.33 13.25
CA ILE A 189 -2.90 -2.14 12.20
C ILE A 189 -2.71 -1.31 10.93
N ALA A 190 -3.72 -0.56 10.48
CA ALA A 190 -3.59 0.32 9.32
C ALA A 190 -2.50 1.39 9.52
N GLY A 191 -2.39 1.94 10.74
CA GLY A 191 -1.32 2.87 11.09
C GLY A 191 0.06 2.24 11.00
N ILE A 192 0.26 1.02 11.54
CA ILE A 192 1.52 0.27 11.44
C ILE A 192 1.89 0.04 9.97
N LEU A 193 0.98 -0.52 9.18
CA LEU A 193 1.24 -0.86 7.78
C LEU A 193 1.53 0.39 6.93
N ALA A 194 0.89 1.51 7.25
CA ALA A 194 1.15 2.77 6.56
C ALA A 194 2.50 3.41 6.96
N GLY A 195 2.91 3.26 8.22
CA GLY A 195 4.15 3.84 8.73
C GLY A 195 5.40 2.97 8.54
N LEU A 196 5.23 1.71 8.17
CA LEU A 196 6.33 0.75 8.06
C LEU A 196 7.27 1.10 6.91
N ALA A 197 8.59 1.02 7.14
CA ALA A 197 9.59 1.18 6.11
C ALA A 197 9.59 0.00 5.13
N LEU A 198 9.95 0.25 3.87
CA LEU A 198 9.89 -0.74 2.77
C LEU A 198 10.86 -1.91 2.92
N ASP A 199 11.95 -1.72 3.65
CA ASP A 199 12.96 -2.74 3.93
C ASP A 199 12.53 -3.73 5.02
N ARG A 200 11.37 -3.51 5.65
CA ARG A 200 10.85 -4.31 6.77
C ARG A 200 9.53 -4.99 6.43
N SER A 201 9.30 -6.14 7.08
CA SER A 201 7.98 -6.77 7.21
C SER A 201 7.32 -6.36 8.52
N ALA A 202 6.00 -6.39 8.58
CA ALA A 202 5.26 -6.25 9.83
C ALA A 202 5.18 -7.59 10.62
N THR A 203 5.71 -8.69 10.09
CA THR A 203 5.85 -9.95 10.82
C THR A 203 6.68 -9.72 12.08
N TYR A 204 6.18 -10.17 13.21
CA TYR A 204 6.76 -9.98 14.55
C TYR A 204 6.95 -8.51 14.93
N PHE A 205 6.16 -7.62 14.34
CA PHE A 205 6.09 -6.24 14.81
C PHE A 205 5.50 -6.20 16.22
N LYS A 206 6.28 -5.67 17.17
CA LYS A 206 5.93 -5.64 18.59
C LYS A 206 4.95 -4.50 18.90
N LEU A 207 3.88 -4.81 19.62
CA LEU A 207 2.88 -3.84 20.09
C LEU A 207 3.08 -3.64 21.59
N THR A 208 3.92 -2.67 21.94
CA THR A 208 4.34 -2.43 23.33
C THR A 208 3.22 -1.92 24.24
N GLU A 209 2.14 -1.42 23.66
CA GLU A 209 0.96 -0.93 24.38
C GLU A 209 -0.04 -2.03 24.72
N VAL A 210 0.10 -3.23 24.13
CA VAL A 210 -0.82 -4.35 24.33
C VAL A 210 -0.32 -5.23 25.46
N GLU A 211 -1.17 -5.45 26.46
CA GLU A 211 -0.89 -6.30 27.63
C GLU A 211 -1.14 -7.78 27.31
N SER A 212 -2.25 -8.08 26.67
CA SER A 212 -2.64 -9.43 26.31
C SER A 212 -3.65 -9.46 25.18
N VAL A 213 -3.73 -10.60 24.51
CA VAL A 213 -4.68 -10.92 23.44
C VAL A 213 -5.29 -12.30 23.69
N GLU A 214 -6.30 -12.64 22.93
CA GLU A 214 -6.84 -14.00 22.92
C GLU A 214 -5.76 -15.04 22.54
N VAL A 215 -5.93 -16.28 23.04
CA VAL A 215 -5.01 -17.38 22.79
C VAL A 215 -5.62 -18.30 21.74
N TYR A 216 -4.83 -18.63 20.73
CA TYR A 216 -5.23 -19.50 19.62
C TYR A 216 -4.69 -20.91 19.82
N GLU A 217 -5.48 -21.93 19.46
CA GLU A 217 -5.06 -23.33 19.51
C GLU A 217 -4.17 -23.72 18.32
N ASP A 218 -4.46 -23.17 17.12
CA ASP A 218 -3.75 -23.50 15.88
C ASP A 218 -3.56 -22.24 15.03
N ILE A 219 -2.47 -21.52 15.31
CA ILE A 219 -2.12 -20.26 14.65
C ILE A 219 -1.78 -20.49 13.17
N ASP A 220 -1.09 -21.58 12.84
CA ASP A 220 -0.63 -21.86 11.48
C ASP A 220 -1.81 -22.05 10.55
N THR A 221 -2.81 -22.83 10.96
CA THR A 221 -4.06 -23.01 10.17
C THR A 221 -4.80 -21.71 9.96
N LEU A 222 -4.84 -20.81 10.94
CA LEU A 222 -5.51 -19.51 10.80
C LEU A 222 -4.75 -18.59 9.82
N ILE A 223 -3.43 -18.55 9.94
CA ILE A 223 -2.58 -17.82 8.97
C ILE A 223 -2.79 -18.38 7.56
N ASP A 224 -2.85 -19.70 7.40
CA ASP A 224 -3.08 -20.33 6.08
C ASP A 224 -4.45 -19.98 5.48
N LYS A 225 -5.44 -19.69 6.29
CA LYS A 225 -6.72 -19.12 5.85
C LYS A 225 -6.67 -17.63 5.51
N GLY A 226 -5.49 -17.00 5.57
CA GLY A 226 -5.31 -15.58 5.25
C GLY A 226 -5.66 -14.63 6.39
N GLU A 227 -5.66 -15.12 7.64
CA GLU A 227 -5.92 -14.32 8.82
C GLU A 227 -4.64 -13.68 9.36
N MET A 228 -4.68 -12.39 9.62
CA MET A 228 -3.63 -11.69 10.36
C MET A 228 -4.01 -11.64 11.83
N LEU A 229 -3.12 -12.16 12.69
CA LEU A 229 -3.35 -12.33 14.11
C LEU A 229 -2.29 -11.60 14.94
N LEU A 230 -2.67 -11.20 16.15
CA LEU A 230 -1.74 -10.85 17.21
C LEU A 230 -1.53 -12.06 18.11
N ILE A 231 -0.29 -12.29 18.53
CA ILE A 231 0.09 -13.40 19.41
C ILE A 231 0.97 -12.91 20.54
N ASP A 232 0.91 -13.63 21.67
CA ASP A 232 1.86 -13.54 22.77
C ASP A 232 2.47 -14.94 22.94
N GLU A 233 3.73 -15.10 22.60
CA GLU A 233 4.45 -16.37 22.75
C GLU A 233 4.91 -16.62 24.19
N GLN A 234 4.61 -15.69 25.11
CA GLN A 234 5.00 -15.74 26.53
C GLN A 234 6.52 -15.92 26.76
N ASP A 235 7.31 -15.46 25.79
CA ASP A 235 8.78 -15.46 25.81
C ASP A 235 9.38 -14.20 26.48
N GLY A 236 8.53 -13.31 26.97
CA GLY A 236 8.89 -12.01 27.54
C GLY A 236 9.01 -10.88 26.54
N ASP A 237 8.82 -11.17 25.25
CA ASP A 237 8.82 -10.16 24.19
C ASP A 237 7.49 -9.40 24.08
N GLY A 238 6.41 -9.95 24.66
CA GLY A 238 5.07 -9.39 24.64
C GLY A 238 4.36 -9.60 23.30
N VAL A 239 3.25 -8.90 23.12
CA VAL A 239 2.34 -9.09 21.98
C VAL A 239 2.96 -8.58 20.67
N LYS A 240 2.84 -9.39 19.62
CA LYS A 240 3.38 -9.11 18.28
C LYS A 240 2.43 -9.60 17.18
N ILE A 241 2.58 -9.07 15.97
CA ILE A 241 1.89 -9.58 14.77
C ILE A 241 2.49 -10.94 14.42
N ALA A 242 1.67 -12.01 14.38
CA ALA A 242 2.14 -13.36 14.08
C ALA A 242 2.81 -13.43 12.69
N ARG A 243 2.10 -13.02 11.66
CA ARG A 243 2.60 -12.93 10.28
C ARG A 243 1.91 -11.82 9.51
N ALA A 244 2.68 -11.03 8.76
CA ALA A 244 2.17 -9.95 7.93
C ALA A 244 1.66 -10.48 6.59
N CYS A 245 0.48 -11.10 6.62
CA CYS A 245 -0.21 -11.65 5.45
C CYS A 245 -1.48 -10.85 5.13
N ASN A 246 -1.90 -10.91 3.86
CA ASN A 246 -3.21 -10.47 3.42
C ASN A 246 -4.16 -11.68 3.29
N SER A 247 -5.41 -11.43 2.91
CA SER A 247 -6.45 -12.45 2.85
C SER A 247 -6.40 -13.35 1.61
N LEU A 248 -5.38 -13.25 0.74
CA LEU A 248 -5.27 -14.07 -0.46
C LEU A 248 -4.93 -15.52 -0.08
N THR A 249 -5.79 -16.46 -0.48
CA THR A 249 -5.65 -17.91 -0.24
C THR A 249 -5.70 -18.73 -1.53
N THR A 250 -6.30 -18.18 -2.58
CA THR A 250 -6.36 -18.83 -3.90
C THR A 250 -5.22 -18.34 -4.79
N PHE A 251 -4.30 -19.25 -5.14
CA PHE A 251 -3.17 -18.95 -6.01
C PHE A 251 -3.44 -19.36 -7.46
N THR A 252 -2.88 -18.58 -8.39
CA THR A 252 -2.95 -18.83 -9.82
C THR A 252 -1.57 -18.72 -10.44
N THR A 253 -1.44 -19.06 -11.73
CA THR A 253 -0.17 -18.89 -12.46
C THR A 253 0.32 -17.44 -12.45
N ASP A 254 -0.59 -16.47 -12.43
CA ASP A 254 -0.27 -15.04 -12.46
C ASP A 254 -0.13 -14.43 -11.07
N LYS A 255 -0.61 -15.12 -10.02
CA LYS A 255 -0.57 -14.69 -8.62
C LYS A 255 -0.16 -15.88 -7.76
N GLY A 256 1.12 -16.04 -7.54
CA GLY A 256 1.69 -17.07 -6.69
C GLY A 256 1.54 -16.76 -5.19
N GLU A 257 2.09 -17.63 -4.37
CA GLU A 257 2.02 -17.53 -2.90
C GLU A 257 2.66 -16.24 -2.36
N GLU A 258 3.67 -15.69 -3.06
CA GLU A 258 4.31 -14.43 -2.70
C GLU A 258 3.34 -13.25 -2.62
N PHE A 259 2.21 -13.30 -3.35
CA PHE A 259 1.18 -12.26 -3.29
C PHE A 259 0.41 -12.22 -1.96
N ARG A 260 0.56 -13.22 -1.08
CA ARG A 260 0.04 -13.17 0.30
C ARG A 260 0.81 -12.18 1.17
N LYS A 261 2.06 -11.89 0.83
CA LYS A 261 2.94 -11.07 1.65
C LYS A 261 2.67 -9.59 1.46
N ILE A 262 2.32 -8.91 2.53
CA ILE A 262 2.01 -7.48 2.50
C ILE A 262 3.20 -6.69 1.95
N LYS A 263 4.44 -7.01 2.37
CA LYS A 263 5.66 -6.36 1.88
C LYS A 263 5.80 -6.42 0.35
N ILE A 264 5.51 -7.57 -0.24
CA ILE A 264 5.58 -7.78 -1.70
C ILE A 264 4.53 -6.92 -2.41
N ILE A 265 3.28 -6.94 -1.94
CA ILE A 265 2.19 -6.12 -2.51
C ILE A 265 2.49 -4.63 -2.38
N GLU A 266 3.02 -4.20 -1.24
CA GLU A 266 3.43 -2.83 -1.02
C GLU A 266 4.52 -2.38 -2.01
N SER A 267 5.52 -3.23 -2.22
CA SER A 267 6.61 -2.97 -3.16
C SER A 267 6.10 -2.87 -4.60
N MET A 268 5.23 -3.78 -5.01
CA MET A 268 4.59 -3.77 -6.34
C MET A 268 3.72 -2.52 -6.56
N ASP A 269 2.91 -2.18 -5.56
CA ASP A 269 2.01 -1.03 -5.62
C ASP A 269 2.79 0.29 -5.68
N MET A 270 3.90 0.40 -4.94
CA MET A 270 4.80 1.54 -5.01
C MET A 270 5.41 1.70 -6.40
N ILE A 271 6.01 0.64 -6.95
CA ILE A 271 6.62 0.68 -8.29
C ILE A 271 5.58 1.10 -9.34
N ARG A 272 4.39 0.52 -9.26
CA ARG A 272 3.26 0.84 -10.14
C ARG A 272 2.87 2.32 -10.05
N ASP A 273 2.74 2.85 -8.84
CA ASP A 273 2.32 4.23 -8.62
C ASP A 273 3.39 5.22 -9.06
N ASP A 274 4.66 4.99 -8.75
CA ASP A 274 5.77 5.87 -9.10
C ASP A 274 5.96 5.96 -10.62
N ILE A 275 5.93 4.83 -11.32
CA ILE A 275 6.00 4.79 -12.80
C ILE A 275 4.79 5.50 -13.40
N ARG A 276 3.58 5.18 -12.94
CA ARG A 276 2.33 5.78 -13.43
C ARG A 276 2.28 7.29 -13.21
N ASP A 277 2.61 7.75 -12.01
CA ASP A 277 2.53 9.16 -11.64
C ASP A 277 3.60 9.96 -12.40
N THR A 278 4.79 9.38 -12.61
CA THR A 278 5.86 9.96 -13.45
C THR A 278 5.39 10.08 -14.90
N PHE A 279 4.83 9.01 -15.47
CA PHE A 279 4.34 9.01 -16.85
C PHE A 279 3.24 10.07 -17.06
N LYS A 280 2.24 10.10 -16.14
CA LYS A 280 1.16 11.10 -16.19
C LYS A 280 1.67 12.53 -16.10
N LYS A 281 2.63 12.78 -15.21
CA LYS A 281 3.10 14.14 -14.94
C LYS A 281 3.98 14.71 -16.05
N TYR A 282 4.83 13.86 -16.66
CA TYR A 282 5.89 14.32 -17.54
C TYR A 282 5.72 13.95 -19.01
N TYR A 283 4.94 12.90 -19.33
CA TYR A 283 4.83 12.37 -20.69
C TYR A 283 3.44 12.55 -21.30
N VAL A 284 2.36 12.29 -20.56
CA VAL A 284 1.00 12.34 -21.11
C VAL A 284 0.67 13.72 -21.70
N GLY A 285 0.42 13.76 -23.02
CA GLY A 285 0.09 14.98 -23.75
C GLY A 285 1.22 15.99 -23.90
N LYS A 286 2.46 15.64 -23.51
CA LYS A 286 3.62 16.54 -23.53
C LYS A 286 4.76 16.06 -24.41
N VAL A 287 4.82 14.78 -24.69
CA VAL A 287 5.91 14.13 -25.40
C VAL A 287 5.34 13.34 -26.58
N ILE A 288 6.02 13.41 -27.73
CA ILE A 288 5.65 12.66 -28.93
C ILE A 288 6.00 11.18 -28.73
N ASN A 289 5.10 10.27 -29.17
CA ASN A 289 5.33 8.84 -29.09
C ASN A 289 6.18 8.37 -30.28
N ASP A 290 7.47 8.57 -30.20
CA ASP A 290 8.47 8.00 -31.13
C ASP A 290 9.45 7.06 -30.39
N TYR A 291 10.28 6.38 -31.12
CA TYR A 291 11.25 5.44 -30.59
C TYR A 291 12.19 6.09 -29.56
N ASN A 292 12.72 7.27 -29.85
CA ASN A 292 13.69 7.94 -28.99
C ASN A 292 13.06 8.32 -27.64
N HIS A 293 11.84 8.83 -27.65
CA HIS A 293 11.12 9.16 -26.41
C HIS A 293 10.67 7.95 -25.62
N LYS A 294 10.32 6.82 -26.31
CA LYS A 294 10.11 5.53 -25.64
C LYS A 294 11.38 5.11 -24.90
N MET A 295 12.56 5.18 -25.56
CA MET A 295 13.84 4.82 -24.95
C MET A 295 14.26 5.76 -23.81
N LEU A 296 13.92 7.03 -23.88
CA LEU A 296 14.11 7.97 -22.75
C LEU A 296 13.28 7.55 -21.53
N PHE A 297 12.04 7.14 -21.75
CA PHE A 297 11.20 6.66 -20.65
C PHE A 297 11.70 5.33 -20.09
N VAL A 298 12.13 4.39 -20.94
CA VAL A 298 12.80 3.13 -20.52
C VAL A 298 14.01 3.44 -19.64
N SER A 299 14.86 4.37 -20.07
CA SER A 299 16.04 4.79 -19.30
C SER A 299 15.66 5.39 -17.93
N ALA A 300 14.60 6.20 -17.89
CA ALA A 300 14.10 6.76 -16.63
C ALA A 300 13.63 5.66 -15.64
N VAL A 301 12.94 4.64 -16.15
CA VAL A 301 12.51 3.49 -15.33
C VAL A 301 13.70 2.66 -14.86
N LEU A 302 14.72 2.43 -15.69
CA LEU A 302 15.93 1.71 -15.30
C LEU A 302 16.74 2.47 -14.23
N VAL A 303 16.82 3.79 -14.32
CA VAL A 303 17.42 4.63 -13.27
C VAL A 303 16.64 4.47 -11.96
N TYR A 304 15.32 4.55 -12.02
CA TYR A 304 14.47 4.33 -10.84
C TYR A 304 14.69 2.93 -10.24
N PHE A 305 14.77 1.88 -11.06
CA PHE A 305 15.08 0.53 -10.56
C PHE A 305 16.44 0.47 -9.85
N SER A 306 17.44 1.17 -10.39
CA SER A 306 18.76 1.27 -9.76
C SER A 306 18.71 1.93 -8.37
N GLU A 307 17.83 2.92 -8.16
CA GLU A 307 17.69 3.62 -6.89
C GLU A 307 17.01 2.77 -5.80
N ILE A 308 16.12 1.84 -6.18
CA ILE A 308 15.39 0.98 -5.25
C ILE A 308 16.02 -0.41 -5.07
N LYS A 309 17.16 -0.68 -5.72
CA LYS A 309 17.94 -1.92 -5.53
C LYS A 309 18.42 -2.06 -4.08
N GLY A 310 18.38 -3.30 -3.58
CA GLY A 310 18.80 -3.67 -2.21
C GLY A 310 17.70 -3.50 -1.16
N ASN A 311 16.75 -2.61 -1.36
CA ASN A 311 15.65 -2.40 -0.41
C ASN A 311 14.32 -2.98 -0.91
N VAL A 312 14.06 -2.86 -2.21
CA VAL A 312 12.82 -3.29 -2.87
C VAL A 312 13.10 -4.28 -3.97
N LEU A 313 14.07 -4.01 -4.84
CA LEU A 313 14.51 -4.91 -5.89
C LEU A 313 15.79 -5.63 -5.47
N ASP A 314 15.87 -6.91 -5.82
CA ASP A 314 17.07 -7.72 -5.61
C ASP A 314 18.26 -7.07 -6.35
N ALA A 315 19.34 -6.83 -5.62
CA ALA A 315 20.54 -6.18 -6.14
C ALA A 315 21.31 -7.06 -7.13
N ASP A 316 21.22 -8.38 -6.96
CA ASP A 316 21.93 -9.37 -7.78
C ASP A 316 21.10 -9.85 -8.98
N ALA A 317 19.83 -9.50 -9.04
CA ALA A 317 18.96 -9.84 -10.16
C ALA A 317 19.07 -8.83 -11.31
N ASP A 318 18.85 -9.34 -12.53
CA ASP A 318 18.75 -8.53 -13.73
C ASP A 318 17.32 -7.93 -13.83
N ASN A 319 17.14 -6.76 -13.22
CA ASN A 319 15.88 -6.03 -13.24
C ASN A 319 15.81 -5.17 -14.52
N THR A 320 15.00 -5.60 -15.47
CA THR A 320 14.96 -5.03 -16.83
C THR A 320 13.60 -4.42 -17.16
N VAL A 321 13.62 -3.46 -18.07
CA VAL A 321 12.45 -2.96 -18.79
C VAL A 321 12.88 -2.52 -20.18
N ASP A 322 12.05 -2.82 -21.18
CA ASP A 322 12.29 -2.42 -22.57
C ASP A 322 10.96 -2.31 -23.33
N ILE A 323 11.03 -1.92 -24.60
CA ILE A 323 9.86 -1.89 -25.49
C ILE A 323 9.27 -3.30 -25.60
N ASN A 324 7.96 -3.42 -25.48
CA ASN A 324 7.24 -4.68 -25.64
C ASN A 324 7.10 -5.03 -27.13
N GLU A 325 8.06 -5.80 -27.68
CA GLU A 325 8.08 -6.19 -29.08
C GLU A 325 6.87 -7.05 -29.48
N GLN A 326 6.37 -7.88 -28.56
CA GLN A 326 5.17 -8.67 -28.82
C GLN A 326 3.93 -7.77 -29.00
N TYR A 327 3.79 -6.75 -28.15
CA TYR A 327 2.71 -5.75 -28.30
C TYR A 327 2.85 -5.01 -29.64
N GLN A 328 4.05 -4.55 -29.98
CA GLN A 328 4.32 -3.83 -31.24
C GLN A 328 4.00 -4.69 -32.46
N SER A 329 4.41 -5.97 -32.47
CA SER A 329 4.09 -6.94 -33.51
C SER A 329 2.58 -7.17 -33.65
N ASN A 330 1.88 -7.33 -32.53
CA ASN A 330 0.43 -7.50 -32.57
C ASN A 330 -0.28 -6.24 -33.07
N TYR A 331 0.23 -5.07 -32.69
CA TYR A 331 -0.32 -3.79 -33.15
C TYR A 331 -0.13 -3.63 -34.66
N ALA A 332 1.04 -3.97 -35.20
CA ALA A 332 1.32 -3.96 -36.66
C ALA A 332 0.35 -4.87 -37.40
N LYS A 333 0.15 -6.11 -36.95
CA LYS A 333 -0.83 -7.05 -37.55
C LYS A 333 -2.24 -6.48 -37.60
N LEU A 334 -2.68 -5.84 -36.53
CA LEU A 334 -4.01 -5.22 -36.46
C LEU A 334 -4.18 -4.05 -37.45
N HIS A 335 -3.07 -3.44 -37.88
CA HIS A 335 -3.06 -2.33 -38.83
C HIS A 335 -2.72 -2.76 -40.27
N GLY A 336 -2.62 -4.07 -40.51
CA GLY A 336 -2.47 -4.63 -41.88
C GLY A 336 -1.03 -4.85 -42.31
N ASP A 337 -0.06 -4.65 -41.43
CA ASP A 337 1.35 -4.92 -41.69
C ASP A 337 1.74 -6.34 -41.26
N ASP A 338 2.69 -6.96 -41.92
CA ASP A 338 3.20 -8.29 -41.58
C ASP A 338 4.51 -8.20 -40.78
N PRO A 339 4.49 -8.36 -39.44
CA PRO A 339 5.68 -8.26 -38.64
C PRO A 339 6.70 -9.39 -38.90
N THR A 340 6.33 -10.47 -39.58
CA THR A 340 7.29 -11.52 -39.93
C THR A 340 8.27 -11.07 -41.02
N THR A 341 7.94 -10.02 -41.75
CA THR A 341 8.80 -9.40 -42.77
C THR A 341 9.67 -8.27 -42.24
N MET A 342 9.45 -7.86 -40.98
CA MET A 342 10.15 -6.75 -40.33
C MET A 342 11.37 -7.25 -39.55
N SER A 343 12.42 -6.45 -39.53
CA SER A 343 13.54 -6.67 -38.63
C SER A 343 13.14 -6.34 -37.16
N ALA A 344 13.88 -6.86 -36.19
CA ALA A 344 13.65 -6.55 -34.77
C ALA A 344 13.66 -5.04 -34.48
N MET A 345 14.52 -4.28 -35.18
CA MET A 345 14.59 -2.83 -35.03
C MET A 345 13.34 -2.12 -35.58
N GLU A 346 12.84 -2.58 -36.76
CA GLU A 346 11.60 -2.03 -37.34
C GLU A 346 10.40 -2.29 -36.45
N ILE A 347 10.32 -3.47 -35.82
CA ILE A 347 9.30 -3.78 -34.81
C ILE A 347 9.41 -2.83 -33.63
N ARG A 348 10.60 -2.63 -33.06
CA ARG A 348 10.83 -1.74 -31.92
C ARG A 348 10.49 -0.27 -32.24
N GLN A 349 10.73 0.16 -33.47
CA GLN A 349 10.45 1.52 -33.95
C GLN A 349 9.03 1.69 -34.45
N TYR A 350 8.23 0.63 -34.50
CA TYR A 350 6.88 0.71 -35.07
C TYR A 350 6.03 1.76 -34.35
N ASN A 351 5.26 2.51 -35.14
CA ASN A 351 4.39 3.55 -34.62
C ASN A 351 3.12 2.96 -34.01
N THR A 352 3.00 3.01 -32.70
CA THR A 352 1.85 2.50 -31.94
C THR A 352 0.84 3.59 -31.58
N GLY A 353 0.73 4.64 -32.37
CA GLY A 353 -0.20 5.75 -32.12
C GLY A 353 0.12 6.47 -30.81
N ASP A 354 -0.83 6.52 -29.89
CA ASP A 354 -0.69 7.18 -28.59
C ASP A 354 -0.23 6.22 -27.45
N THR A 355 -0.06 4.95 -27.76
CA THR A 355 0.23 3.91 -26.75
C THR A 355 1.73 3.59 -26.67
N VAL A 356 2.29 3.71 -25.48
CA VAL A 356 3.63 3.20 -25.13
C VAL A 356 3.46 1.88 -24.40
N ALA A 357 3.94 0.79 -24.99
CA ALA A 357 3.94 -0.54 -24.39
C ALA A 357 5.35 -0.96 -24.03
N LEU A 358 5.59 -1.22 -22.75
CA LEU A 358 6.84 -1.72 -22.22
C LEU A 358 6.63 -3.09 -21.58
N ALA A 359 7.68 -3.89 -21.55
CA ALA A 359 7.75 -5.16 -20.83
C ALA A 359 9.08 -5.25 -20.08
N GLY A 360 9.12 -6.03 -19.01
CA GLY A 360 10.32 -6.21 -18.23
C GLY A 360 10.17 -7.33 -17.21
N SER A 361 11.28 -7.61 -16.54
CA SER A 361 11.35 -8.57 -15.44
C SER A 361 11.99 -7.91 -14.24
N ILE A 362 11.38 -8.08 -13.07
CA ILE A 362 11.90 -7.59 -11.80
C ILE A 362 11.85 -8.70 -10.75
N ARG A 363 12.82 -8.69 -9.85
CA ARG A 363 12.81 -9.55 -8.66
C ARG A 363 12.69 -8.68 -7.42
N LEU A 364 11.62 -8.87 -6.66
CA LEU A 364 11.40 -8.19 -5.40
C LEU A 364 12.18 -8.87 -4.27
N VAL A 365 12.64 -8.07 -3.29
CA VAL A 365 13.29 -8.55 -2.07
C VAL A 365 12.25 -8.78 -0.99
N ASP A 366 12.30 -9.95 -0.37
CA ASP A 366 11.48 -10.30 0.78
C ASP A 366 12.21 -10.10 2.10
N ALA A 367 11.50 -10.18 3.22
CA ALA A 367 12.08 -10.21 4.56
C ALA A 367 12.50 -11.64 4.94
N MET A 368 13.53 -11.77 5.77
CA MET A 368 13.86 -13.07 6.39
C MET A 368 12.85 -13.37 7.49
N GLU A 369 11.99 -14.36 7.26
CA GLU A 369 10.95 -14.77 8.20
C GLU A 369 11.08 -16.22 8.65
N ASN A 370 11.77 -17.07 7.86
CA ASN A 370 11.99 -18.48 8.18
C ASN A 370 13.48 -18.79 8.18
N LEU A 371 13.92 -19.60 9.16
CA LEU A 371 15.31 -20.08 9.27
C LEU A 371 15.32 -21.60 9.28
N THR A 372 16.11 -22.21 8.39
CA THR A 372 16.43 -23.64 8.41
C THR A 372 17.94 -23.81 8.50
N ILE A 373 18.42 -24.61 9.44
CA ILE A 373 19.85 -24.91 9.62
C ILE A 373 20.02 -26.42 9.75
N ASP A 374 20.82 -27.03 8.88
CA ASP A 374 21.20 -28.42 8.95
C ASP A 374 22.62 -28.55 9.47
N PHE A 375 22.79 -29.26 10.60
CA PHE A 375 24.11 -29.60 11.16
C PHE A 375 24.44 -31.06 10.88
N THR A 376 25.60 -31.33 10.30
CA THR A 376 26.16 -32.69 10.20
C THR A 376 27.19 -32.87 11.32
N LEU A 377 27.03 -33.92 12.13
CA LEU A 377 27.94 -34.32 13.24
C LEU A 377 28.96 -35.34 12.76
#